data_abaf1a6cb85c1cf6d97e0c2f953bae32
#
_entry.id   abaf1a6cb85c1cf6d97e0c2f953bae32
#
_cell.length_a   1.000
_cell.length_b   1.000
_cell.length_c   1.000
_cell.angle_alpha   90.00
_cell.angle_beta   90.00
_cell.angle_gamma   90.00
#
_symmetry.space_group_name_H-M   'P 1'
#
loop_
_entity.id
_entity.type
_entity.pdbx_description
1 polymer ?
#
loop_
_entity_poly.entity_id
_entity_poly.type
_entity_poly.pdbx_seq_one_letter_code
_entity_poly.pdbx_strand_id
1 'polypeptide(L)'
;MAIFVNEVSRTFGEYLLIPGLTTRQCTPQNVSLTTPLVRFARSQEPRISLNIPFVSAIMQSVSNDTLAIELARNGGLSFIYGSQPIAEQAEMVRRVKKFKAGFVSSDSNIRPDATLRDVLALRARMGHSTIGVTEDGSPNGRLLGIVTSRDYRIGTTPEDALVKDFMTPFSKLKVGRLGISLKEANNIIWEHKLNTLPIIDENDNLVYLVFRKDYDAHKDNPVELSNKATKELLVGAGINTRDYAERVPALIEAGADVLCIDSSDGYSEWQYDTLRWIREKYGDKVLVGAGNVVDEEGFRYLAEAGADFIKVGIGGGSICITREQKGIGRGQATAIIDVAQARDKYFEETGIYVPICSDGGLVHDYHMTLAIAMGADFLMMGRYFARFDESPTRKLKIGNNIVKEYWGEGSNRAQNWQRYDSGGSEALKFEEGVDSYVPYAGKLKDNLAQTLGKMKATMCSCGAITLPELQQKAKITLVSSTSIVEGGAHDVILKDRG
;
A
#
# COMPACT_ATOMS: atom_id res chain seq x y z
N MET A 1 25.10 -22.59 28.05
CA MET A 1 24.94 -23.48 26.86
C MET A 1 23.74 -22.94 26.08
N ALA A 2 23.80 -22.84 24.75
CA ALA A 2 22.68 -22.37 23.93
C ALA A 2 21.48 -23.31 24.06
N ILE A 3 20.27 -22.77 23.97
CA ILE A 3 19.04 -23.54 23.90
C ILE A 3 18.90 -24.03 22.46
N PHE A 4 18.75 -25.34 22.27
CA PHE A 4 18.52 -25.94 20.96
C PHE A 4 17.03 -26.11 20.70
N VAL A 5 16.52 -25.51 19.65
CA VAL A 5 15.17 -25.75 19.13
C VAL A 5 15.26 -26.85 18.08
N ASN A 6 14.79 -28.05 18.43
CA ASN A 6 14.91 -29.26 17.58
C ASN A 6 13.90 -29.30 16.40
N GLU A 7 13.20 -28.23 16.15
CA GLU A 7 12.25 -28.12 15.04
C GLU A 7 12.94 -27.66 13.77
N VAL A 8 12.60 -28.27 12.63
CA VAL A 8 13.09 -27.81 11.32
C VAL A 8 12.38 -26.52 10.94
N SER A 9 13.14 -25.44 10.80
CA SER A 9 12.62 -24.13 10.39
C SER A 9 12.32 -24.12 8.89
N ARG A 10 11.04 -23.98 8.49
CA ARG A 10 10.52 -24.21 7.14
C ARG A 10 9.99 -22.94 6.49
N THR A 11 10.00 -22.94 5.15
CA THR A 11 9.43 -21.88 4.31
C THR A 11 8.10 -22.31 3.68
N PHE A 12 7.34 -21.37 3.11
CA PHE A 12 6.06 -21.69 2.45
C PHE A 12 6.19 -22.66 1.28
N GLY A 13 7.32 -22.66 0.56
CA GLY A 13 7.57 -23.54 -0.59
C GLY A 13 7.65 -25.02 -0.23
N GLU A 14 7.75 -25.36 1.08
CA GLU A 14 7.79 -26.73 1.58
C GLU A 14 6.39 -27.29 1.91
N TYR A 15 5.34 -26.54 1.61
CA TYR A 15 3.97 -26.91 1.94
C TYR A 15 3.02 -26.79 0.75
N LEU A 16 1.98 -27.64 0.76
CA LEU A 16 0.82 -27.55 -0.12
C LEU A 16 -0.48 -27.65 0.69
N LEU A 17 -1.54 -27.04 0.17
CA LEU A 17 -2.90 -27.21 0.66
C LEU A 17 -3.49 -28.49 0.07
N ILE A 18 -4.13 -29.29 0.92
CA ILE A 18 -4.92 -30.44 0.50
C ILE A 18 -6.36 -29.96 0.22
N PRO A 19 -6.96 -30.30 -0.92
CA PRO A 19 -8.33 -29.93 -1.23
C PRO A 19 -9.31 -30.38 -0.13
N GLY A 20 -10.26 -29.52 0.19
CA GLY A 20 -11.41 -29.82 1.06
C GLY A 20 -12.68 -30.05 0.26
N LEU A 21 -13.81 -30.14 0.96
CA LEU A 21 -15.11 -30.26 0.30
C LEU A 21 -15.55 -28.91 -0.28
N THR A 22 -15.52 -28.78 -1.59
CA THR A 22 -16.09 -27.63 -2.31
C THR A 22 -17.60 -27.77 -2.38
N THR A 23 -18.33 -26.87 -1.75
CA THR A 23 -19.81 -26.83 -1.81
C THR A 23 -20.29 -25.88 -2.91
N ARG A 24 -21.61 -25.86 -3.19
CA ARG A 24 -22.20 -24.93 -4.16
C ARG A 24 -22.02 -23.44 -3.77
N GLN A 25 -21.76 -23.16 -2.50
CA GLN A 25 -21.48 -21.80 -2.01
C GLN A 25 -20.03 -21.38 -2.25
N CYS A 26 -19.10 -22.32 -2.45
CA CYS A 26 -17.69 -22.04 -2.70
C CYS A 26 -17.48 -21.55 -4.14
N THR A 27 -17.88 -20.32 -4.41
CA THR A 27 -17.65 -19.61 -5.67
C THR A 27 -16.81 -18.37 -5.41
N PRO A 28 -15.92 -17.94 -6.32
CA PRO A 28 -15.08 -16.76 -6.13
C PRO A 28 -15.86 -15.46 -5.80
N GLN A 29 -17.11 -15.35 -6.25
CA GLN A 29 -18.00 -14.22 -5.96
C GLN A 29 -18.46 -14.20 -4.49
N ASN A 30 -18.60 -15.35 -3.86
CA ASN A 30 -19.01 -15.47 -2.46
C ASN A 30 -17.85 -15.39 -1.49
N VAL A 31 -16.60 -15.42 -1.98
CA VAL A 31 -15.42 -15.36 -1.12
C VAL A 31 -15.19 -13.92 -0.66
N SER A 32 -15.21 -13.71 0.67
CA SER A 32 -14.76 -12.50 1.33
C SER A 32 -13.29 -12.61 1.74
N LEU A 33 -12.52 -11.59 1.41
CA LEU A 33 -11.11 -11.45 1.81
C LEU A 33 -10.92 -10.42 2.94
N THR A 34 -12.02 -9.98 3.54
CA THR A 34 -12.01 -9.02 4.65
C THR A 34 -11.31 -9.63 5.86
N THR A 35 -10.44 -8.84 6.50
CA THR A 35 -9.62 -9.27 7.64
C THR A 35 -9.39 -8.11 8.62
N PRO A 36 -9.28 -8.37 9.95
CA PRO A 36 -8.93 -7.33 10.91
C PRO A 36 -7.51 -6.81 10.67
N LEU A 37 -7.33 -5.50 10.73
CA LEU A 37 -6.00 -4.88 10.72
C LEU A 37 -5.47 -4.66 12.13
N VAL A 38 -6.34 -4.32 13.09
CA VAL A 38 -5.97 -3.89 14.44
C VAL A 38 -6.67 -4.73 15.51
N ARG A 39 -6.09 -4.77 16.70
CA ARG A 39 -6.62 -5.52 17.85
C ARG A 39 -8.07 -5.16 18.19
N PHE A 40 -8.78 -6.12 18.70
CA PHE A 40 -10.16 -5.97 19.18
C PHE A 40 -10.44 -6.94 20.34
N ALA A 41 -11.37 -6.56 21.20
CA ALA A 41 -11.80 -7.41 22.31
C ALA A 41 -12.85 -8.45 21.84
N ARG A 42 -12.98 -9.55 22.57
CA ARG A 42 -13.99 -10.57 22.32
C ARG A 42 -15.39 -9.93 22.22
N SER A 43 -16.13 -10.31 21.20
CA SER A 43 -17.46 -9.76 20.89
C SER A 43 -17.48 -8.29 20.43
N GLN A 44 -16.35 -7.73 20.06
CA GLN A 44 -16.25 -6.42 19.43
C GLN A 44 -15.76 -6.55 17.99
N GLU A 45 -16.13 -5.60 17.15
CA GLU A 45 -15.60 -5.48 15.81
C GLU A 45 -14.28 -4.69 15.83
N PRO A 46 -13.30 -5.03 14.98
CA PRO A 46 -12.08 -4.26 14.86
C PRO A 46 -12.36 -2.85 14.33
N ARG A 47 -11.65 -1.84 14.86
CA ARG A 47 -11.81 -0.45 14.46
C ARG A 47 -11.46 -0.22 12.98
N ILE A 48 -10.52 -0.99 12.45
CA ILE A 48 -10.15 -1.01 11.04
C ILE A 48 -10.04 -2.47 10.58
N SER A 49 -10.73 -2.77 9.47
CA SER A 49 -10.56 -4.01 8.73
C SER A 49 -10.11 -3.68 7.31
N LEU A 50 -9.24 -4.51 6.75
CA LEU A 50 -8.86 -4.48 5.34
C LEU A 50 -9.92 -5.20 4.51
N ASN A 51 -10.21 -4.71 3.31
CA ASN A 51 -11.13 -5.36 2.36
C ASN A 51 -10.42 -6.48 1.56
N ILE A 52 -9.08 -6.39 1.44
CA ILE A 52 -8.18 -7.46 0.96
C ILE A 52 -7.00 -7.58 1.94
N PRO A 53 -6.44 -8.78 2.15
CA PRO A 53 -5.45 -9.00 3.19
C PRO A 53 -4.03 -8.53 2.79
N PHE A 54 -3.89 -7.39 2.10
CA PHE A 54 -2.62 -6.93 1.55
C PHE A 54 -2.25 -5.56 2.05
N VAL A 55 -1.00 -5.45 2.53
CA VAL A 55 -0.38 -4.17 2.87
C VAL A 55 1.00 -4.05 2.21
N SER A 56 1.42 -2.82 1.91
CA SER A 56 2.74 -2.60 1.32
C SER A 56 3.83 -2.45 2.38
N ALA A 57 5.03 -2.93 2.06
CA ALA A 57 6.19 -2.86 2.95
C ALA A 57 6.66 -1.42 3.17
N ILE A 58 7.16 -1.13 4.37
CA ILE A 58 7.66 0.18 4.79
C ILE A 58 9.04 0.42 4.16
N MET A 59 9.08 0.68 2.85
CA MET A 59 10.34 0.76 2.09
C MET A 59 10.32 1.92 1.10
N GLN A 60 11.45 2.64 1.00
CA GLN A 60 11.64 3.74 0.05
C GLN A 60 11.34 3.32 -1.40
N SER A 61 11.71 2.10 -1.77
CA SER A 61 11.53 1.56 -3.11
C SER A 61 10.12 1.03 -3.39
N VAL A 62 9.20 1.10 -2.41
CA VAL A 62 7.86 0.48 -2.50
C VAL A 62 6.74 1.46 -2.22
N SER A 63 6.73 2.12 -1.05
CA SER A 63 5.54 2.70 -0.44
C SER A 63 5.55 4.23 -0.38
N ASN A 64 5.16 4.88 -1.47
CA ASN A 64 4.87 6.31 -1.52
C ASN A 64 3.34 6.58 -1.50
N ASP A 65 2.97 7.84 -1.63
CA ASP A 65 1.58 8.31 -1.70
C ASP A 65 0.82 7.78 -2.94
N THR A 66 1.46 7.64 -4.08
CA THR A 66 0.85 7.12 -5.32
C THR A 66 0.43 5.66 -5.14
N LEU A 67 1.32 4.81 -4.62
CA LEU A 67 0.98 3.43 -4.30
C LEU A 67 -0.08 3.36 -3.20
N ALA A 68 0.02 4.22 -2.18
CA ALA A 68 -0.94 4.25 -1.08
C ALA A 68 -2.37 4.54 -1.57
N ILE A 69 -2.53 5.52 -2.45
CA ILE A 69 -3.83 5.84 -3.06
C ILE A 69 -4.37 4.64 -3.84
N GLU A 70 -3.58 4.06 -4.74
CA GLU A 70 -4.08 2.99 -5.60
C GLU A 70 -4.35 1.70 -4.81
N LEU A 71 -3.52 1.37 -3.81
CA LEU A 71 -3.75 0.20 -2.96
C LEU A 71 -5.00 0.37 -2.10
N ALA A 72 -5.23 1.54 -1.50
CA ALA A 72 -6.45 1.83 -0.74
C ALA A 72 -7.70 1.78 -1.62
N ARG A 73 -7.63 2.27 -2.85
CA ARG A 73 -8.73 2.15 -3.83
C ARG A 73 -9.06 0.70 -4.21
N ASN A 74 -8.12 -0.21 -4.03
CA ASN A 74 -8.29 -1.63 -4.27
C ASN A 74 -8.48 -2.45 -2.97
N GLY A 75 -8.68 -1.80 -1.83
CA GLY A 75 -9.10 -2.42 -0.57
C GLY A 75 -7.98 -2.84 0.38
N GLY A 76 -6.71 -2.60 0.02
CA GLY A 76 -5.55 -2.81 0.88
C GLY A 76 -5.06 -1.53 1.54
N LEU A 77 -3.95 -1.59 2.27
CA LEU A 77 -3.36 -0.42 2.95
C LEU A 77 -1.87 -0.29 2.64
N SER A 78 -1.41 0.92 2.42
CA SER A 78 0.02 1.20 2.31
C SER A 78 0.56 1.87 3.56
N PHE A 79 1.75 1.44 4.00
CA PHE A 79 2.51 2.12 5.03
C PHE A 79 3.59 3.00 4.39
N ILE A 80 3.39 4.30 4.38
CA ILE A 80 4.38 5.27 3.84
C ILE A 80 5.70 5.12 4.58
N TYR A 81 6.80 4.97 3.85
CA TYR A 81 8.12 4.71 4.43
C TYR A 81 8.62 5.84 5.33
N GLY A 82 9.33 5.46 6.42
CA GLY A 82 9.83 6.38 7.45
C GLY A 82 11.26 6.87 7.23
N SER A 83 12.02 6.26 6.31
CA SER A 83 13.41 6.63 5.99
C SER A 83 13.50 7.88 5.11
N GLN A 84 12.88 8.96 5.58
CA GLN A 84 12.82 10.28 4.97
C GLN A 84 12.55 11.35 6.04
N PRO A 85 12.73 12.64 5.72
CA PRO A 85 12.37 13.74 6.62
C PRO A 85 10.91 13.66 7.06
N ILE A 86 10.65 13.96 8.33
CA ILE A 86 9.29 13.91 8.92
C ILE A 86 8.28 14.73 8.11
N ALA A 87 8.68 15.94 7.69
CA ALA A 87 7.81 16.83 6.93
C ALA A 87 7.40 16.24 5.56
N GLU A 88 8.31 15.54 4.87
CA GLU A 88 8.04 14.91 3.58
C GLU A 88 7.10 13.71 3.73
N GLN A 89 7.33 12.88 4.76
CA GLN A 89 6.43 11.76 5.07
C GLN A 89 5.02 12.25 5.43
N ALA A 90 4.92 13.27 6.27
CA ALA A 90 3.65 13.89 6.65
C ALA A 90 2.92 14.47 5.42
N GLU A 91 3.65 15.08 4.49
CA GLU A 91 3.05 15.60 3.26
C GLU A 91 2.55 14.49 2.33
N MET A 92 3.25 13.35 2.23
CA MET A 92 2.73 12.17 1.51
C MET A 92 1.42 11.67 2.14
N VAL A 93 1.35 11.58 3.47
CA VAL A 93 0.11 11.22 4.18
C VAL A 93 -1.01 12.20 3.85
N ARG A 94 -0.76 13.52 3.92
CA ARG A 94 -1.77 14.54 3.57
C ARG A 94 -2.27 14.41 2.13
N ARG A 95 -1.39 14.08 1.17
CA ARG A 95 -1.80 13.85 -0.23
C ARG A 95 -2.75 12.67 -0.36
N VAL A 96 -2.51 11.57 0.36
CA VAL A 96 -3.44 10.44 0.40
C VAL A 96 -4.79 10.84 1.01
N LYS A 97 -4.77 11.57 2.13
CA LYS A 97 -6.01 12.03 2.80
C LYS A 97 -6.81 13.04 1.98
N LYS A 98 -6.14 13.89 1.22
CA LYS A 98 -6.79 14.86 0.31
C LYS A 98 -7.32 14.22 -0.97
N PHE A 99 -6.88 13.01 -1.30
CA PHE A 99 -7.35 12.33 -2.51
C PHE A 99 -8.86 12.09 -2.46
N LYS A 100 -9.54 12.51 -3.52
CA LYS A 100 -10.96 12.25 -3.73
C LYS A 100 -11.14 11.58 -5.08
N ALA A 101 -11.72 10.39 -5.08
CA ALA A 101 -12.00 9.65 -6.31
C ALA A 101 -12.83 10.50 -7.30
N GLY A 102 -12.33 10.63 -8.53
CA GLY A 102 -12.96 11.46 -9.56
C GLY A 102 -12.68 12.96 -9.46
N PHE A 103 -12.01 13.44 -8.41
CA PHE A 103 -11.53 14.82 -8.28
C PHE A 103 -10.02 14.84 -8.48
N VAL A 104 -9.56 15.48 -9.55
CA VAL A 104 -8.15 15.52 -9.93
C VAL A 104 -7.60 16.91 -9.61
N SER A 105 -6.54 17.00 -8.79
CA SER A 105 -5.79 18.26 -8.64
C SER A 105 -5.16 18.60 -9.98
N SER A 106 -5.29 19.84 -10.41
CA SER A 106 -4.71 20.27 -11.69
C SER A 106 -3.19 20.42 -11.53
N ASP A 107 -2.44 19.62 -12.28
CA ASP A 107 -0.98 19.72 -12.44
C ASP A 107 -0.57 20.41 -13.75
N SER A 108 -1.58 20.79 -14.54
CA SER A 108 -1.44 21.41 -15.86
C SER A 108 -2.13 22.74 -15.85
N ASN A 109 -1.39 23.79 -15.35
CA ASN A 109 -1.88 25.15 -15.26
C ASN A 109 -0.97 26.09 -16.01
N ILE A 110 -1.53 27.18 -16.50
CA ILE A 110 -0.81 28.18 -17.29
C ILE A 110 -1.33 29.59 -16.98
N ARG A 111 -0.50 30.60 -17.21
CA ARG A 111 -0.86 32.01 -17.06
C ARG A 111 -1.63 32.50 -18.28
N PRO A 112 -2.47 33.56 -18.15
CA PRO A 112 -3.23 34.10 -19.26
C PRO A 112 -2.35 34.79 -20.32
N ASP A 113 -1.15 35.24 -19.94
CA ASP A 113 -0.15 35.87 -20.81
C ASP A 113 0.83 34.90 -21.48
N ALA A 114 0.71 33.60 -21.24
CA ALA A 114 1.44 32.56 -21.98
C ALA A 114 0.91 32.41 -23.39
N THR A 115 1.67 31.72 -24.25
CA THR A 115 1.37 31.53 -25.68
C THR A 115 0.78 30.16 -26.01
N LEU A 116 0.23 29.99 -27.22
CA LEU A 116 -0.20 28.69 -27.72
C LEU A 116 0.99 27.70 -27.77
N ARG A 117 2.19 28.15 -28.07
CA ARG A 117 3.41 27.33 -28.03
C ARG A 117 3.62 26.74 -26.64
N ASP A 118 3.43 27.52 -25.57
CA ASP A 118 3.57 27.05 -24.19
C ASP A 118 2.46 26.03 -23.83
N VAL A 119 1.25 26.24 -24.31
CA VAL A 119 0.15 25.27 -24.19
C VAL A 119 0.49 23.93 -24.85
N LEU A 120 1.04 23.94 -26.08
CA LEU A 120 1.42 22.74 -26.80
C LEU A 120 2.59 22.02 -26.10
N ALA A 121 3.59 22.77 -25.62
CA ALA A 121 4.71 22.22 -24.85
C ALA A 121 4.24 21.58 -23.53
N LEU A 122 3.34 22.23 -22.80
CA LEU A 122 2.76 21.72 -21.57
C LEU A 122 1.96 20.42 -21.86
N ARG A 123 1.14 20.39 -22.89
CA ARG A 123 0.40 19.20 -23.32
C ARG A 123 1.30 18.03 -23.72
N ALA A 124 2.38 18.31 -24.47
CA ALA A 124 3.33 17.28 -24.85
C ALA A 124 4.05 16.67 -23.64
N ARG A 125 4.33 17.48 -22.62
CA ARG A 125 4.99 17.07 -21.39
C ARG A 125 4.06 16.29 -20.45
N MET A 126 2.82 16.77 -20.27
CA MET A 126 1.90 16.28 -19.25
C MET A 126 0.85 15.29 -19.77
N GLY A 127 0.62 15.27 -21.09
CA GLY A 127 -0.37 14.38 -21.71
C GLY A 127 -1.85 14.79 -21.50
N HIS A 128 -2.12 15.92 -20.81
CA HIS A 128 -3.48 16.35 -20.49
C HIS A 128 -4.12 17.19 -21.60
N SER A 129 -5.44 16.99 -21.80
CA SER A 129 -6.20 17.71 -22.83
C SER A 129 -6.89 18.98 -22.33
N THR A 130 -7.00 19.14 -21.01
CA THR A 130 -7.57 20.31 -20.34
C THR A 130 -6.51 20.97 -19.47
N ILE A 131 -6.33 22.27 -19.62
CA ILE A 131 -5.36 23.08 -18.89
C ILE A 131 -6.12 24.17 -18.14
N GLY A 132 -5.88 24.29 -16.83
CA GLY A 132 -6.39 25.40 -16.03
C GLY A 132 -5.64 26.70 -16.35
N VAL A 133 -6.35 27.80 -16.58
CA VAL A 133 -5.74 29.12 -16.69
C VAL A 133 -5.95 29.84 -15.38
N THR A 134 -4.86 29.98 -14.62
CA THR A 134 -4.88 30.64 -13.31
C THR A 134 -4.09 31.95 -13.36
N GLU A 135 -4.37 32.87 -12.46
CA GLU A 135 -3.78 34.21 -12.46
C GLU A 135 -2.24 34.17 -12.44
N ASP A 136 -1.67 33.27 -11.67
CA ASP A 136 -0.23 33.09 -11.47
C ASP A 136 0.36 31.85 -12.15
N GLY A 137 -0.49 31.02 -12.79
CA GLY A 137 -0.10 29.72 -13.38
C GLY A 137 0.06 28.60 -12.37
N SER A 138 -0.25 28.82 -11.11
CA SER A 138 -0.14 27.80 -10.05
C SER A 138 -1.34 26.83 -10.02
N PRO A 139 -1.18 25.63 -9.44
CA PRO A 139 -2.25 24.66 -9.28
C PRO A 139 -3.46 25.13 -8.47
N ASN A 140 -3.26 26.05 -7.54
CA ASN A 140 -4.30 26.58 -6.64
C ASN A 140 -4.52 28.08 -6.81
N GLY A 141 -4.09 28.64 -7.94
CA GLY A 141 -4.29 30.06 -8.27
C GLY A 141 -5.75 30.35 -8.62
N ARG A 142 -6.11 31.65 -8.59
CA ARG A 142 -7.43 32.11 -8.98
C ARG A 142 -7.74 31.71 -10.43
N LEU A 143 -8.87 31.04 -10.64
CA LEU A 143 -9.26 30.53 -11.95
C LEU A 143 -9.74 31.66 -12.87
N LEU A 144 -9.07 31.85 -13.99
CA LEU A 144 -9.45 32.83 -15.01
C LEU A 144 -10.12 32.20 -16.23
N GLY A 145 -9.89 30.91 -16.47
CA GLY A 145 -10.45 30.18 -17.59
C GLY A 145 -9.90 28.77 -17.72
N ILE A 146 -10.24 28.09 -18.80
CA ILE A 146 -9.65 26.80 -19.19
C ILE A 146 -9.26 26.82 -20.67
N VAL A 147 -8.27 26.01 -21.03
CA VAL A 147 -7.91 25.72 -22.44
C VAL A 147 -8.08 24.24 -22.70
N THR A 148 -8.79 23.93 -23.79
CA THR A 148 -8.97 22.59 -24.32
C THR A 148 -8.58 22.52 -25.79
N SER A 149 -8.55 21.33 -26.37
CA SER A 149 -8.27 21.17 -27.82
C SER A 149 -9.33 21.79 -28.74
N ARG A 150 -10.44 22.28 -28.20
CA ARG A 150 -11.52 22.95 -28.96
C ARG A 150 -11.34 24.46 -29.04
N ASP A 151 -10.45 25.01 -28.22
CA ASP A 151 -10.27 26.47 -28.11
C ASP A 151 -9.24 27.01 -29.12
N TYR A 152 -8.49 26.13 -29.82
CA TYR A 152 -7.52 26.50 -30.86
C TYR A 152 -7.43 25.45 -31.97
N ARG A 153 -6.88 25.84 -33.12
CA ARG A 153 -6.61 24.96 -34.27
C ARG A 153 -5.14 25.00 -34.61
N ILE A 154 -4.50 23.82 -34.56
CA ILE A 154 -3.08 23.68 -34.97
C ILE A 154 -2.94 24.07 -36.45
N GLY A 155 -1.95 24.92 -36.77
CA GLY A 155 -1.72 25.42 -38.10
C GLY A 155 -2.59 26.60 -38.56
N THR A 156 -3.59 26.99 -37.76
CA THR A 156 -4.46 28.16 -38.04
C THR A 156 -4.31 29.23 -36.96
N THR A 157 -4.37 28.83 -35.69
CA THR A 157 -4.11 29.76 -34.57
C THR A 157 -2.63 30.04 -34.49
N PRO A 158 -2.18 31.31 -34.46
CA PRO A 158 -0.76 31.66 -34.36
C PRO A 158 -0.13 31.06 -33.09
N GLU A 159 1.08 30.55 -33.18
CA GLU A 159 1.75 29.96 -32.00
C GLU A 159 2.10 30.97 -30.91
N ASP A 160 2.18 32.25 -31.25
CA ASP A 160 2.42 33.38 -30.35
C ASP A 160 1.11 34.03 -29.84
N ALA A 161 -0.05 33.52 -30.26
CA ALA A 161 -1.35 33.95 -29.71
C ALA A 161 -1.39 33.73 -28.20
N LEU A 162 -1.84 34.75 -27.44
CA LEU A 162 -1.91 34.68 -26.00
C LEU A 162 -3.08 33.81 -25.53
N VAL A 163 -2.90 33.04 -24.47
CA VAL A 163 -3.91 32.15 -23.88
C VAL A 163 -5.21 32.87 -23.59
N LYS A 164 -5.15 34.11 -23.05
CA LYS A 164 -6.34 34.94 -22.77
C LYS A 164 -7.21 35.21 -23.98
N ASP A 165 -6.65 35.19 -25.20
CA ASP A 165 -7.36 35.54 -26.42
C ASP A 165 -8.18 34.38 -26.99
N PHE A 166 -7.81 33.13 -26.65
CA PHE A 166 -8.50 31.95 -27.15
C PHE A 166 -9.06 31.01 -26.08
N MET A 167 -8.70 31.20 -24.78
CA MET A 167 -9.24 30.39 -23.68
C MET A 167 -10.76 30.53 -23.57
N THR A 168 -11.42 29.53 -23.00
CA THR A 168 -12.78 29.70 -22.47
C THR A 168 -12.71 30.47 -21.15
N PRO A 169 -13.16 31.74 -21.08
CA PRO A 169 -12.98 32.58 -19.89
C PRO A 169 -13.91 32.15 -18.75
N PHE A 170 -13.55 32.47 -17.51
CA PHE A 170 -14.28 32.12 -16.29
C PHE A 170 -15.78 32.47 -16.37
N SER A 171 -16.12 33.62 -16.93
CA SER A 171 -17.53 34.07 -17.09
C SER A 171 -18.41 33.12 -17.91
N LYS A 172 -17.81 32.29 -18.75
CA LYS A 172 -18.50 31.28 -19.58
C LYS A 172 -18.41 29.88 -19.00
N LEU A 173 -17.65 29.66 -17.93
CA LEU A 173 -17.49 28.37 -17.30
C LEU A 173 -18.68 28.05 -16.39
N LYS A 174 -19.07 26.78 -16.37
CA LYS A 174 -19.78 26.17 -15.24
C LYS A 174 -18.74 25.63 -14.29
N VAL A 175 -18.88 25.95 -13.00
CA VAL A 175 -17.97 25.51 -11.94
C VAL A 175 -18.76 24.85 -10.82
N GLY A 176 -18.12 23.93 -10.12
CA GLY A 176 -18.61 23.39 -8.84
C GLY A 176 -17.91 24.10 -7.68
N ARG A 177 -18.52 24.10 -6.50
CA ARG A 177 -17.91 24.63 -5.27
C ARG A 177 -17.25 23.51 -4.47
N LEU A 178 -16.18 23.85 -3.73
CA LEU A 178 -15.52 22.94 -2.83
C LEU A 178 -16.55 22.34 -1.85
N GLY A 179 -16.50 21.01 -1.66
CA GLY A 179 -17.51 20.28 -0.87
C GLY A 179 -18.58 19.55 -1.69
N ILE A 180 -18.73 19.87 -2.99
CA ILE A 180 -19.63 19.16 -3.90
C ILE A 180 -19.32 17.65 -3.94
N SER A 181 -20.33 16.80 -3.99
CA SER A 181 -20.16 15.35 -4.20
C SER A 181 -19.87 15.03 -5.67
N LEU A 182 -19.24 13.88 -5.92
CA LEU A 182 -18.99 13.42 -7.30
C LEU A 182 -20.28 13.25 -8.11
N LYS A 183 -21.36 12.82 -7.45
CA LYS A 183 -22.69 12.67 -8.07
C LYS A 183 -23.26 14.02 -8.50
N GLU A 184 -23.22 15.03 -7.64
CA GLU A 184 -23.66 16.39 -7.96
C GLU A 184 -22.81 17.02 -9.05
N ALA A 185 -21.48 16.88 -8.97
CA ALA A 185 -20.57 17.35 -10.02
C ALA A 185 -20.89 16.70 -11.37
N ASN A 186 -21.17 15.39 -11.37
CA ASN A 186 -21.56 14.68 -12.59
C ASN A 186 -22.92 15.11 -13.12
N ASN A 187 -23.90 15.42 -12.27
CA ASN A 187 -25.20 15.97 -12.71
C ASN A 187 -24.99 17.29 -13.46
N ILE A 188 -24.17 18.20 -12.95
CA ILE A 188 -23.83 19.46 -13.63
C ILE A 188 -23.15 19.19 -14.98
N ILE A 189 -22.22 18.22 -15.03
CA ILE A 189 -21.54 17.81 -16.27
C ILE A 189 -22.55 17.33 -17.32
N TRP A 190 -23.51 16.51 -16.93
CA TRP A 190 -24.53 15.97 -17.84
C TRP A 190 -25.53 17.03 -18.30
N GLU A 191 -26.06 17.84 -17.37
CA GLU A 191 -27.06 18.89 -17.67
C GLU A 191 -26.49 19.91 -18.66
N HIS A 192 -25.21 20.32 -18.45
CA HIS A 192 -24.55 21.30 -19.31
C HIS A 192 -23.70 20.72 -20.44
N LYS A 193 -23.72 19.37 -20.64
CA LYS A 193 -22.99 18.65 -21.71
C LYS A 193 -21.48 18.95 -21.69
N LEU A 194 -20.90 19.04 -20.49
CA LEU A 194 -19.49 19.34 -20.28
C LEU A 194 -18.65 18.06 -20.40
N ASN A 195 -17.35 18.22 -20.66
CA ASN A 195 -16.36 17.16 -20.51
C ASN A 195 -15.57 17.28 -19.19
N THR A 196 -15.49 18.51 -18.67
CA THR A 196 -14.73 18.84 -17.46
C THR A 196 -15.50 19.88 -16.67
N LEU A 197 -15.53 19.73 -15.35
CA LEU A 197 -16.07 20.70 -14.40
C LEU A 197 -14.96 21.14 -13.48
N PRO A 198 -14.52 22.40 -13.53
CA PRO A 198 -13.63 22.97 -12.52
C PRO A 198 -14.35 23.09 -11.17
N ILE A 199 -13.65 22.73 -10.09
CA ILE A 199 -14.10 22.89 -8.71
C ILE A 199 -13.24 23.99 -8.07
N ILE A 200 -13.90 24.99 -7.53
CA ILE A 200 -13.26 26.18 -6.96
C ILE A 200 -13.64 26.34 -5.49
N ASP A 201 -12.76 27.03 -4.75
CA ASP A 201 -13.03 27.43 -3.36
C ASP A 201 -13.87 28.74 -3.28
N GLU A 202 -14.00 29.29 -2.08
CA GLU A 202 -14.76 30.54 -1.82
C GLU A 202 -14.11 31.78 -2.45
N ASN A 203 -12.80 31.71 -2.73
CA ASN A 203 -12.02 32.79 -3.34
C ASN A 203 -11.85 32.64 -4.86
N ASP A 204 -12.60 31.70 -5.47
CA ASP A 204 -12.52 31.33 -6.88
C ASP A 204 -11.16 30.70 -7.29
N ASN A 205 -10.37 30.18 -6.33
CA ASN A 205 -9.16 29.44 -6.65
C ASN A 205 -9.51 28.04 -7.17
N LEU A 206 -8.78 27.56 -8.18
CA LEU A 206 -8.93 26.23 -8.72
C LEU A 206 -8.44 25.19 -7.69
N VAL A 207 -9.31 24.25 -7.29
CA VAL A 207 -8.97 23.18 -6.34
C VAL A 207 -8.88 21.84 -7.03
N TYR A 208 -9.91 21.50 -7.85
CA TYR A 208 -9.97 20.24 -8.58
C TYR A 208 -10.56 20.40 -9.98
N LEU A 209 -10.34 19.40 -10.81
CA LEU A 209 -11.06 19.16 -12.05
C LEU A 209 -11.82 17.83 -11.93
N VAL A 210 -13.09 17.79 -12.37
CA VAL A 210 -13.88 16.56 -12.47
C VAL A 210 -14.13 16.29 -13.95
N PHE A 211 -13.78 15.08 -14.41
CA PHE A 211 -13.94 14.69 -15.81
C PHE A 211 -15.11 13.74 -15.99
N ARG A 212 -15.91 13.99 -17.02
CA ARG A 212 -17.06 13.14 -17.38
C ARG A 212 -16.68 11.66 -17.56
N LYS A 213 -15.54 11.39 -18.20
CA LYS A 213 -15.06 10.03 -18.49
C LYS A 213 -14.73 9.20 -17.23
N ASP A 214 -14.46 9.88 -16.11
CA ASP A 214 -13.97 9.22 -14.90
C ASP A 214 -15.12 8.89 -13.92
N TYR A 215 -16.32 9.39 -14.16
CA TYR A 215 -17.45 9.18 -13.24
C TYR A 215 -17.78 7.69 -13.04
N ASP A 216 -17.96 6.96 -14.13
CA ASP A 216 -18.34 5.54 -14.05
C ASP A 216 -17.25 4.67 -13.40
N ALA A 217 -16.00 5.10 -13.47
CA ALA A 217 -14.87 4.41 -12.82
C ALA A 217 -14.81 4.66 -11.30
N HIS A 218 -15.49 5.70 -10.79
CA HIS A 218 -15.33 6.15 -9.40
C HIS A 218 -16.63 6.24 -8.60
N LYS A 219 -17.81 6.17 -9.26
CA LYS A 219 -19.10 6.41 -8.60
C LYS A 219 -19.43 5.44 -7.47
N ASP A 220 -19.03 4.19 -7.62
CA ASP A 220 -19.29 3.12 -6.67
C ASP A 220 -18.10 2.16 -6.64
N ASN A 221 -17.20 2.34 -5.67
CA ASN A 221 -16.11 1.41 -5.43
C ASN A 221 -16.26 0.76 -4.03
N PRO A 222 -17.04 -0.33 -3.90
CA PRO A 222 -17.30 -0.98 -2.62
C PRO A 222 -16.03 -1.62 -2.01
N VAL A 223 -14.99 -1.82 -2.81
CA VAL A 223 -13.73 -2.42 -2.35
C VAL A 223 -12.81 -1.37 -1.71
N GLU A 224 -13.02 -0.08 -1.99
CA GLU A 224 -12.16 0.99 -1.50
C GLU A 224 -12.05 1.02 0.02
N LEU A 225 -10.82 1.07 0.51
CA LEU A 225 -10.51 1.19 1.93
C LEU A 225 -10.53 2.67 2.33
N SER A 226 -11.67 3.11 2.83
CA SER A 226 -11.90 4.51 3.21
C SER A 226 -12.68 4.62 4.51
N ASN A 227 -12.54 5.76 5.18
CA ASN A 227 -13.38 6.12 6.31
C ASN A 227 -14.83 6.29 5.85
N LYS A 228 -15.75 5.54 6.42
CA LYS A 228 -17.17 5.53 6.00
C LYS A 228 -17.85 6.89 6.16
N ALA A 229 -17.41 7.70 7.13
CA ALA A 229 -18.01 9.00 7.44
C ALA A 229 -17.40 10.12 6.57
N THR A 230 -16.06 10.22 6.49
CA THR A 230 -15.37 11.30 5.77
C THR A 230 -15.10 10.99 4.30
N LYS A 231 -15.16 9.69 3.92
CA LYS A 231 -14.79 9.19 2.59
C LYS A 231 -13.32 9.42 2.21
N GLU A 232 -12.49 9.70 3.19
CA GLU A 232 -11.04 9.79 3.02
C GLU A 232 -10.43 8.39 2.95
N LEU A 233 -9.47 8.17 2.06
CA LEU A 233 -8.73 6.94 2.00
C LEU A 233 -7.98 6.69 3.31
N LEU A 234 -7.88 5.42 3.72
CA LEU A 234 -7.05 5.05 4.86
C LEU A 234 -5.60 4.89 4.42
N VAL A 235 -4.68 5.33 5.29
CA VAL A 235 -3.25 5.27 5.06
C VAL A 235 -2.50 4.98 6.35
N GLY A 236 -1.51 4.09 6.26
CA GLY A 236 -0.54 3.82 7.30
C GLY A 236 0.75 4.62 7.11
N ALA A 237 1.53 4.74 8.17
CA ALA A 237 2.86 5.34 8.13
C ALA A 237 3.86 4.56 8.99
N GLY A 238 5.06 4.34 8.45
CA GLY A 238 6.17 3.77 9.18
C GLY A 238 6.79 4.75 10.16
N ILE A 239 7.11 4.29 11.35
CA ILE A 239 7.88 5.02 12.36
C ILE A 239 9.07 4.16 12.80
N ASN A 240 10.05 4.77 13.45
CA ASN A 240 11.20 4.07 14.03
C ASN A 240 11.27 4.31 15.55
N THR A 241 12.23 3.67 16.22
CA THR A 241 12.44 3.76 17.67
C THR A 241 13.35 4.91 18.10
N ARG A 242 13.70 5.85 17.22
CA ARG A 242 14.65 6.95 17.47
C ARG A 242 13.98 8.32 17.51
N ASP A 243 13.24 8.68 16.45
CA ASP A 243 12.63 9.99 16.31
C ASP A 243 11.10 9.99 16.53
N TYR A 244 10.56 8.89 17.11
CA TYR A 244 9.11 8.71 17.31
C TYR A 244 8.45 9.88 18.06
N ALA A 245 9.18 10.50 19.00
CA ALA A 245 8.63 11.58 19.82
C ALA A 245 8.24 12.82 18.99
N GLU A 246 8.92 13.06 17.86
CA GLU A 246 8.65 14.14 16.91
C GLU A 246 7.80 13.64 15.73
N ARG A 247 8.10 12.46 15.22
CA ARG A 247 7.45 11.88 14.04
C ARG A 247 5.98 11.52 14.28
N VAL A 248 5.66 10.88 15.40
CA VAL A 248 4.30 10.44 15.72
C VAL A 248 3.31 11.60 15.74
N PRO A 249 3.55 12.73 16.47
CA PRO A 249 2.65 13.88 16.42
C PRO A 249 2.43 14.42 15.01
N ALA A 250 3.50 14.56 14.23
CA ALA A 250 3.42 15.09 12.86
C ALA A 250 2.59 14.21 11.92
N LEU A 251 2.70 12.88 12.06
CA LEU A 251 1.92 11.93 11.26
C LEU A 251 0.45 11.89 11.68
N ILE A 252 0.14 12.00 12.97
CA ILE A 252 -1.23 12.12 13.47
C ILE A 252 -1.88 13.40 12.93
N GLU A 253 -1.18 14.53 13.00
CA GLU A 253 -1.65 15.81 12.45
C GLU A 253 -1.88 15.73 10.93
N ALA A 254 -1.04 14.98 10.21
CA ALA A 254 -1.20 14.75 8.78
C ALA A 254 -2.39 13.83 8.45
N GLY A 255 -2.95 13.13 9.44
CA GLY A 255 -4.12 12.25 9.29
C GLY A 255 -3.79 10.78 9.06
N ALA A 256 -2.61 10.29 9.45
CA ALA A 256 -2.31 8.87 9.40
C ALA A 256 -3.30 8.07 10.27
N ASP A 257 -3.90 7.01 9.70
CA ASP A 257 -4.93 6.21 10.37
C ASP A 257 -4.31 5.12 11.25
N VAL A 258 -3.12 4.65 10.90
CA VAL A 258 -2.39 3.61 11.64
C VAL A 258 -0.88 3.79 11.46
N LEU A 259 -0.14 3.62 12.53
CA LEU A 259 1.31 3.63 12.53
C LEU A 259 1.86 2.21 12.54
N CYS A 260 3.12 2.04 12.13
CA CYS A 260 3.82 0.76 12.26
C CYS A 260 5.28 1.02 12.59
N ILE A 261 5.76 0.45 13.69
CA ILE A 261 7.18 0.51 14.04
C ILE A 261 7.95 -0.39 13.06
N ASP A 262 8.90 0.18 12.35
CA ASP A 262 9.79 -0.52 11.44
C ASP A 262 11.19 -0.63 12.04
N SER A 263 11.52 -1.84 12.53
CA SER A 263 12.80 -2.19 13.10
C SER A 263 13.22 -3.58 12.60
N SER A 264 14.52 -3.83 12.56
CA SER A 264 15.07 -5.16 12.20
C SER A 264 14.71 -6.23 13.21
N ASP A 265 14.67 -5.86 14.50
CA ASP A 265 14.40 -6.73 15.63
C ASP A 265 13.26 -6.15 16.49
N GLY A 266 12.13 -6.86 16.52
CA GLY A 266 10.94 -6.40 17.25
C GLY A 266 10.99 -6.74 18.75
N TYR A 267 11.62 -7.83 19.12
CA TYR A 267 11.76 -8.24 20.52
C TYR A 267 12.88 -7.44 21.20
N SER A 268 12.61 -6.15 21.42
CA SER A 268 13.59 -5.20 21.97
C SER A 268 12.94 -4.18 22.92
N GLU A 269 13.72 -3.70 23.89
CA GLU A 269 13.30 -2.66 24.84
C GLU A 269 12.95 -1.36 24.11
N TRP A 270 13.63 -1.02 23.01
CA TRP A 270 13.32 0.19 22.22
C TRP A 270 11.92 0.19 21.62
N GLN A 271 11.46 -0.97 21.11
CA GLN A 271 10.07 -1.08 20.64
C GLN A 271 9.08 -1.03 21.80
N TYR A 272 9.38 -1.72 22.89
CA TYR A 272 8.56 -1.68 24.10
C TYR A 272 8.37 -0.24 24.59
N ASP A 273 9.46 0.50 24.75
CA ASP A 273 9.45 1.89 25.22
C ASP A 273 8.69 2.81 24.25
N THR A 274 8.87 2.63 22.93
CA THR A 274 8.12 3.37 21.92
C THR A 274 6.62 3.10 22.02
N LEU A 275 6.20 1.84 22.15
CA LEU A 275 4.79 1.47 22.33
C LEU A 275 4.23 2.07 23.61
N ARG A 276 4.94 1.93 24.74
CA ARG A 276 4.52 2.48 26.03
C ARG A 276 4.35 3.99 25.97
N TRP A 277 5.31 4.70 25.37
CA TRP A 277 5.23 6.16 25.18
C TRP A 277 3.98 6.55 24.36
N ILE A 278 3.68 5.82 23.25
CA ILE A 278 2.49 6.09 22.45
C ILE A 278 1.22 5.84 23.30
N ARG A 279 1.17 4.74 24.07
CA ARG A 279 0.01 4.40 24.92
C ARG A 279 -0.20 5.40 26.05
N GLU A 280 0.86 5.85 26.70
CA GLU A 280 0.80 6.86 27.77
C GLU A 280 0.32 8.21 27.24
N LYS A 281 0.78 8.63 26.07
CA LYS A 281 0.44 9.94 25.51
C LYS A 281 -0.90 9.99 24.79
N TYR A 282 -1.27 8.93 24.08
CA TYR A 282 -2.44 8.91 23.18
C TYR A 282 -3.48 7.84 23.51
N GLY A 283 -3.17 6.92 24.43
CA GLY A 283 -4.04 5.78 24.74
C GLY A 283 -4.30 4.92 23.50
N ASP A 284 -5.54 4.48 23.36
CA ASP A 284 -6.00 3.69 22.21
C ASP A 284 -6.43 4.55 21.00
N LYS A 285 -6.30 5.87 21.08
CA LYS A 285 -6.67 6.75 19.96
C LYS A 285 -5.74 6.56 18.77
N VAL A 286 -4.46 6.28 19.01
CA VAL A 286 -3.46 6.02 18.00
C VAL A 286 -3.28 4.51 17.84
N LEU A 287 -3.50 4.03 16.63
CA LEU A 287 -3.31 2.63 16.28
C LEU A 287 -1.86 2.42 15.85
N VAL A 288 -1.18 1.40 16.40
CA VAL A 288 0.23 1.16 16.12
C VAL A 288 0.56 -0.34 16.09
N GLY A 289 1.12 -0.78 14.97
CA GLY A 289 1.73 -2.11 14.83
C GLY A 289 3.20 -2.11 15.21
N ALA A 290 3.71 -3.29 15.54
CA ALA A 290 5.10 -3.49 15.94
C ALA A 290 5.70 -4.79 15.34
N GLY A 291 6.98 -4.96 15.42
CA GLY A 291 7.71 -6.14 14.89
C GLY A 291 9.03 -5.74 14.24
N ASN A 292 9.78 -6.71 13.71
CA ASN A 292 9.33 -8.06 13.41
C ASN A 292 9.78 -9.05 14.51
N VAL A 293 8.96 -10.04 14.73
CA VAL A 293 9.22 -11.15 15.63
C VAL A 293 9.12 -12.49 14.88
N VAL A 294 9.55 -13.60 15.50
CA VAL A 294 9.53 -14.92 14.86
C VAL A 294 9.05 -16.06 15.79
N ASP A 295 8.63 -15.74 17.01
CA ASP A 295 8.27 -16.69 18.06
C ASP A 295 7.21 -16.15 19.05
N GLU A 296 6.76 -17.04 19.97
CA GLU A 296 5.79 -16.71 21.01
C GLU A 296 6.26 -15.61 21.95
N GLU A 297 7.55 -15.65 22.35
CA GLU A 297 8.09 -14.67 23.32
C GLU A 297 8.03 -13.25 22.78
N GLY A 298 8.50 -13.07 21.54
CA GLY A 298 8.45 -11.78 20.86
C GLY A 298 7.03 -11.28 20.62
N PHE A 299 6.10 -12.18 20.25
CA PHE A 299 4.69 -11.83 20.10
C PHE A 299 4.09 -11.32 21.41
N ARG A 300 4.21 -12.09 22.51
CA ARG A 300 3.65 -11.71 23.82
C ARG A 300 4.21 -10.38 24.32
N TYR A 301 5.51 -10.21 24.19
CA TYR A 301 6.20 -8.99 24.64
C TYR A 301 5.60 -7.72 24.00
N LEU A 302 5.38 -7.75 22.69
CA LEU A 302 4.81 -6.61 21.97
C LEU A 302 3.29 -6.46 22.17
N ALA A 303 2.55 -7.58 22.28
CA ALA A 303 1.12 -7.55 22.55
C ALA A 303 0.81 -6.94 23.93
N GLU A 304 1.58 -7.33 24.95
CA GLU A 304 1.47 -6.80 26.32
C GLU A 304 1.92 -5.33 26.42
N ALA A 305 2.91 -4.91 25.59
CA ALA A 305 3.28 -3.50 25.45
C ALA A 305 2.17 -2.66 24.80
N GLY A 306 1.18 -3.31 24.17
CA GLY A 306 0.00 -2.65 23.62
C GLY A 306 0.00 -2.49 22.11
N ALA A 307 0.73 -3.29 21.35
CA ALA A 307 0.66 -3.29 19.89
C ALA A 307 -0.75 -3.62 19.39
N ASP A 308 -1.20 -2.98 18.31
CA ASP A 308 -2.48 -3.24 17.67
C ASP A 308 -2.42 -4.38 16.64
N PHE A 309 -1.25 -4.65 16.09
CA PHE A 309 -0.93 -5.83 15.29
C PHE A 309 0.57 -6.11 15.38
N ILE A 310 0.96 -7.33 15.04
CA ILE A 310 2.36 -7.74 15.12
C ILE A 310 2.84 -8.28 13.78
N LYS A 311 3.97 -7.73 13.29
CA LYS A 311 4.64 -8.21 12.08
C LYS A 311 5.54 -9.41 12.41
N VAL A 312 5.45 -10.44 11.58
CA VAL A 312 6.15 -11.71 11.75
C VAL A 312 7.06 -11.97 10.56
N GLY A 313 8.35 -12.13 10.83
CA GLY A 313 9.33 -12.51 9.81
C GLY A 313 10.66 -11.76 9.92
N ILE A 314 11.76 -12.47 10.05
CA ILE A 314 13.12 -11.95 10.04
C ILE A 314 13.94 -12.69 8.98
N GLY A 315 14.55 -11.93 8.06
CA GLY A 315 15.42 -12.45 7.02
C GLY A 315 14.72 -13.21 5.88
N GLY A 316 13.37 -13.10 5.74
CA GLY A 316 12.59 -13.75 4.69
C GLY A 316 12.39 -12.94 3.42
N GLY A 317 12.72 -11.65 3.41
CA GLY A 317 12.57 -10.77 2.25
C GLY A 317 13.51 -11.12 1.10
N SER A 318 13.08 -10.93 -0.15
CA SER A 318 13.87 -11.31 -1.35
C SER A 318 15.17 -10.54 -1.52
N ILE A 319 15.33 -9.41 -0.85
CA ILE A 319 16.53 -8.56 -0.85
C ILE A 319 17.13 -8.37 0.55
N CYS A 320 16.59 -9.12 1.53
CA CYS A 320 17.11 -9.15 2.90
C CYS A 320 18.24 -10.18 2.99
N ILE A 321 19.40 -9.77 3.47
CA ILE A 321 20.58 -10.62 3.69
C ILE A 321 20.94 -10.74 5.18
N THR A 322 20.03 -10.39 6.09
CA THR A 322 20.24 -10.49 7.54
C THR A 322 20.68 -11.88 7.97
N ARG A 323 20.08 -12.94 7.39
CA ARG A 323 20.46 -14.35 7.71
C ARG A 323 21.89 -14.66 7.29
N GLU A 324 22.32 -14.12 6.15
CA GLU A 324 23.69 -14.29 5.64
C GLU A 324 24.70 -13.51 6.48
N GLN A 325 24.36 -12.28 6.85
CA GLN A 325 25.27 -11.38 7.54
C GLN A 325 25.35 -11.63 9.05
N LYS A 326 24.22 -11.96 9.68
CA LYS A 326 24.11 -12.08 11.16
C LYS A 326 23.82 -13.52 11.62
N GLY A 327 23.43 -14.43 10.75
CA GLY A 327 22.94 -15.74 11.14
C GLY A 327 21.59 -15.71 11.90
N ILE A 328 20.86 -14.59 11.84
CA ILE A 328 19.60 -14.35 12.57
C ILE A 328 18.43 -14.53 11.62
N GLY A 329 17.41 -15.29 12.06
CA GLY A 329 16.18 -15.48 11.31
C GLY A 329 15.52 -16.83 11.58
N ARG A 330 14.31 -17.01 11.04
CA ARG A 330 13.54 -18.25 11.12
C ARG A 330 12.80 -18.48 9.79
N GLY A 331 12.55 -19.72 9.41
CA GLY A 331 11.73 -20.03 8.23
C GLY A 331 10.34 -19.43 8.39
N GLN A 332 9.85 -18.77 7.34
CA GLN A 332 8.66 -17.92 7.45
C GLN A 332 7.39 -18.70 7.81
N ALA A 333 7.23 -19.90 7.26
CA ALA A 333 6.08 -20.76 7.58
C ALA A 333 6.09 -21.17 9.07
N THR A 334 7.26 -21.62 9.57
CA THR A 334 7.42 -21.99 10.98
C THR A 334 7.13 -20.80 11.90
N ALA A 335 7.67 -19.61 11.58
CA ALA A 335 7.44 -18.42 12.38
C ALA A 335 5.94 -18.01 12.42
N ILE A 336 5.23 -18.10 11.30
CA ILE A 336 3.80 -17.77 11.25
C ILE A 336 2.99 -18.77 12.08
N ILE A 337 3.25 -20.07 11.97
CA ILE A 337 2.52 -21.10 12.73
C ILE A 337 2.72 -20.88 14.23
N ASP A 338 3.95 -20.67 14.68
CA ASP A 338 4.29 -20.48 16.09
C ASP A 338 3.63 -19.22 16.67
N VAL A 339 3.76 -18.09 15.97
CA VAL A 339 3.15 -16.83 16.40
C VAL A 339 1.62 -16.85 16.31
N ALA A 340 1.03 -17.57 15.35
CA ALA A 340 -0.43 -17.75 15.28
C ALA A 340 -0.96 -18.54 16.49
N GLN A 341 -0.26 -19.60 16.91
CA GLN A 341 -0.60 -20.33 18.12
C GLN A 341 -0.48 -19.46 19.37
N ALA A 342 0.57 -18.64 19.46
CA ALA A 342 0.75 -17.70 20.55
C ALA A 342 -0.38 -16.63 20.59
N ARG A 343 -0.80 -16.11 19.44
CA ARG A 343 -1.95 -15.21 19.32
C ARG A 343 -3.24 -15.83 19.82
N ASP A 344 -3.53 -17.05 19.39
CA ASP A 344 -4.77 -17.74 19.76
C ASP A 344 -4.80 -18.02 21.26
N LYS A 345 -3.68 -18.47 21.84
CA LYS A 345 -3.53 -18.64 23.29
C LYS A 345 -3.69 -17.32 24.05
N TYR A 346 -3.05 -16.24 23.57
CA TYR A 346 -3.20 -14.90 24.15
C TYR A 346 -4.66 -14.41 24.12
N PHE A 347 -5.36 -14.68 23.00
CA PHE A 347 -6.79 -14.36 22.88
C PHE A 347 -7.66 -15.18 23.84
N GLU A 348 -7.36 -16.44 24.08
CA GLU A 348 -8.06 -17.25 25.09
C GLU A 348 -7.86 -16.70 26.50
N GLU A 349 -6.62 -16.35 26.85
CA GLU A 349 -6.22 -15.86 28.16
C GLU A 349 -6.76 -14.45 28.48
N THR A 350 -6.73 -13.53 27.50
CA THR A 350 -7.00 -12.10 27.73
C THR A 350 -8.32 -11.61 27.14
N GLY A 351 -8.88 -12.36 26.19
CA GLY A 351 -10.02 -11.91 25.39
C GLY A 351 -9.68 -10.83 24.34
N ILE A 352 -8.39 -10.52 24.12
CA ILE A 352 -7.93 -9.53 23.16
C ILE A 352 -7.27 -10.24 21.98
N TYR A 353 -7.86 -10.11 20.80
CA TYR A 353 -7.30 -10.60 19.55
C TYR A 353 -6.33 -9.57 18.97
N VAL A 354 -5.07 -9.94 18.78
CA VAL A 354 -4.03 -9.10 18.18
C VAL A 354 -3.65 -9.69 16.82
N PRO A 355 -4.08 -9.10 15.69
CA PRO A 355 -3.80 -9.62 14.37
C PRO A 355 -2.30 -9.75 14.09
N ILE A 356 -1.91 -10.77 13.29
CA ILE A 356 -0.54 -10.95 12.86
C ILE A 356 -0.38 -10.76 11.35
N CYS A 357 0.68 -10.04 10.98
CA CYS A 357 1.06 -9.73 9.62
C CYS A 357 2.22 -10.62 9.18
N SER A 358 2.05 -11.46 8.16
CA SER A 358 3.18 -12.16 7.55
C SER A 358 3.99 -11.20 6.67
N ASP A 359 5.24 -10.94 7.05
CA ASP A 359 6.14 -10.01 6.36
C ASP A 359 7.35 -10.75 5.78
N GLY A 360 7.43 -10.82 4.45
CA GLY A 360 8.47 -11.52 3.71
C GLY A 360 8.17 -13.00 3.42
N GLY A 361 9.07 -13.64 2.65
CA GLY A 361 8.97 -15.08 2.28
C GLY A 361 7.91 -15.41 1.21
N LEU A 362 7.14 -14.43 0.74
CA LEU A 362 6.06 -14.59 -0.24
C LEU A 362 6.61 -14.49 -1.67
N VAL A 363 7.04 -15.61 -2.24
CA VAL A 363 7.66 -15.66 -3.58
C VAL A 363 6.62 -15.85 -4.68
N HIS A 364 5.61 -16.67 -4.44
CA HIS A 364 4.54 -17.05 -5.38
C HIS A 364 3.16 -16.68 -4.82
N ASP A 365 2.15 -16.54 -5.69
CA ASP A 365 0.80 -16.20 -5.27
C ASP A 365 0.21 -17.24 -4.30
N TYR A 366 0.51 -18.53 -4.49
CA TYR A 366 0.00 -19.58 -3.59
C TYR A 366 0.60 -19.51 -2.17
N HIS A 367 1.80 -18.93 -2.00
CA HIS A 367 2.36 -18.65 -0.66
C HIS A 367 1.46 -17.71 0.15
N MET A 368 0.75 -16.79 -0.53
CA MET A 368 -0.17 -15.87 0.12
C MET A 368 -1.33 -16.61 0.78
N THR A 369 -1.93 -17.57 0.07
CA THR A 369 -3.02 -18.38 0.62
C THR A 369 -2.52 -19.33 1.72
N LEU A 370 -1.30 -19.90 1.57
CA LEU A 370 -0.66 -20.71 2.61
C LEU A 370 -0.41 -19.89 3.88
N ALA A 371 0.13 -18.69 3.77
CA ALA A 371 0.40 -17.84 4.92
C ALA A 371 -0.89 -17.51 5.71
N ILE A 372 -1.99 -17.21 5.02
CA ILE A 372 -3.30 -17.02 5.65
C ILE A 372 -3.79 -18.32 6.28
N ALA A 373 -3.70 -19.45 5.58
CA ALA A 373 -4.13 -20.75 6.11
C ALA A 373 -3.33 -21.18 7.36
N MET A 374 -2.08 -20.75 7.47
CA MET A 374 -1.20 -20.98 8.63
C MET A 374 -1.46 -20.01 9.79
N GLY A 375 -2.38 -19.05 9.63
CA GLY A 375 -2.84 -18.18 10.70
C GLY A 375 -2.48 -16.70 10.56
N ALA A 376 -1.80 -16.28 9.49
CA ALA A 376 -1.64 -14.85 9.23
C ALA A 376 -3.00 -14.18 8.94
N ASP A 377 -3.23 -13.00 9.48
CA ASP A 377 -4.44 -12.22 9.21
C ASP A 377 -4.30 -11.41 7.93
N PHE A 378 -3.11 -10.85 7.68
CA PHE A 378 -2.80 -10.12 6.47
C PHE A 378 -1.31 -10.21 6.12
N LEU A 379 -0.94 -9.71 4.94
CA LEU A 379 0.35 -9.94 4.32
C LEU A 379 1.02 -8.61 3.97
N MET A 380 2.26 -8.41 4.42
CA MET A 380 3.10 -7.29 4.00
C MET A 380 4.04 -7.73 2.88
N MET A 381 4.05 -6.97 1.78
CA MET A 381 4.80 -7.33 0.59
C MET A 381 5.62 -6.15 0.05
N GLY A 382 6.92 -6.40 -0.18
CA GLY A 382 7.83 -5.45 -0.84
C GLY A 382 7.94 -5.72 -2.34
N ARG A 383 8.59 -6.83 -2.71
CA ARG A 383 8.86 -7.22 -4.10
C ARG A 383 7.60 -7.24 -4.99
N TYR A 384 6.46 -7.68 -4.45
CA TYR A 384 5.21 -7.74 -5.20
C TYR A 384 4.78 -6.34 -5.68
N PHE A 385 4.79 -5.34 -4.78
CA PHE A 385 4.36 -3.98 -5.09
C PHE A 385 5.43 -3.17 -5.83
N ALA A 386 6.72 -3.44 -5.61
CA ALA A 386 7.81 -2.74 -6.28
C ALA A 386 7.75 -2.82 -7.81
N ARG A 387 7.08 -3.83 -8.37
CA ARG A 387 6.99 -4.10 -9.82
C ARG A 387 6.01 -3.22 -10.59
N PHE A 388 5.15 -2.47 -9.89
CA PHE A 388 4.03 -1.76 -10.51
C PHE A 388 4.33 -0.31 -10.85
N ASP A 389 3.54 0.26 -11.75
CA ASP A 389 3.64 1.66 -12.16
C ASP A 389 3.56 2.62 -10.97
N GLU A 390 2.75 2.29 -9.97
CA GLU A 390 2.43 3.12 -8.83
C GLU A 390 3.52 3.15 -7.76
N SER A 391 4.49 2.22 -7.79
CA SER A 391 5.66 2.28 -6.89
C SER A 391 6.63 3.40 -7.32
N PRO A 392 7.41 3.99 -6.38
CA PRO A 392 8.16 5.23 -6.64
C PRO A 392 9.35 5.10 -7.59
N THR A 393 9.81 3.88 -7.88
CA THR A 393 11.07 3.67 -8.59
C THR A 393 10.93 3.78 -10.11
N ARG A 394 12.04 4.09 -10.79
CA ARG A 394 12.06 4.28 -12.24
C ARG A 394 11.97 2.97 -13.00
N LYS A 395 11.33 3.02 -14.17
CA LYS A 395 11.40 1.95 -15.16
C LYS A 395 12.68 2.09 -15.97
N LEU A 396 13.40 0.98 -16.11
CA LEU A 396 14.64 0.90 -16.87
C LEU A 396 14.54 -0.24 -17.89
N LYS A 397 15.22 -0.08 -19.04
CA LYS A 397 15.36 -1.15 -20.02
C LYS A 397 16.74 -1.78 -19.87
N ILE A 398 16.80 -3.07 -19.54
CA ILE A 398 18.04 -3.85 -19.46
C ILE A 398 17.92 -4.99 -20.47
N GLY A 399 18.69 -4.89 -21.55
CA GLY A 399 18.52 -5.80 -22.69
C GLY A 399 17.11 -5.70 -23.29
N ASN A 400 16.40 -6.81 -23.37
CA ASN A 400 15.01 -6.87 -23.85
C ASN A 400 13.96 -6.73 -22.73
N ASN A 401 14.40 -6.65 -21.47
CA ASN A 401 13.50 -6.62 -20.34
C ASN A 401 13.29 -5.21 -19.83
N ILE A 402 12.04 -4.91 -19.43
CA ILE A 402 11.72 -3.71 -18.65
C ILE A 402 11.75 -4.12 -17.18
N VAL A 403 12.48 -3.36 -16.36
CA VAL A 403 12.65 -3.61 -14.92
C VAL A 403 12.39 -2.33 -14.13
N LYS A 404 12.21 -2.48 -12.82
CA LYS A 404 12.19 -1.37 -11.88
C LYS A 404 13.28 -1.58 -10.84
N GLU A 405 13.85 -0.49 -10.34
CA GLU A 405 14.81 -0.54 -9.25
C GLU A 405 14.12 -1.00 -7.96
N TYR A 406 14.82 -1.80 -7.16
CA TYR A 406 14.32 -2.32 -5.90
C TYR A 406 15.47 -2.54 -4.92
N TRP A 407 15.46 -1.81 -3.80
CA TRP A 407 16.50 -1.87 -2.78
C TRP A 407 15.92 -2.03 -1.39
N GLY A 408 16.69 -2.71 -0.52
CA GLY A 408 16.34 -2.93 0.88
C GLY A 408 16.62 -1.71 1.75
N GLU A 409 15.86 -1.56 2.82
CA GLU A 409 16.07 -0.50 3.81
C GLU A 409 17.43 -0.64 4.53
N GLY A 410 18.00 -1.84 4.60
CA GLY A 410 19.35 -2.10 5.12
C GLY A 410 20.47 -1.99 4.08
N SER A 411 20.22 -1.45 2.89
CA SER A 411 21.24 -1.20 1.88
C SER A 411 21.91 0.17 2.08
N ASN A 412 23.11 0.32 1.56
CA ASN A 412 23.82 1.62 1.53
C ASN A 412 23.04 2.69 0.75
N ARG A 413 22.18 2.29 -0.18
CA ARG A 413 21.33 3.20 -0.94
C ARG A 413 20.24 3.84 -0.08
N ALA A 414 19.59 3.04 0.79
CA ALA A 414 18.50 3.54 1.65
C ALA A 414 19.03 4.41 2.79
N GLN A 415 20.22 4.12 3.30
CA GLN A 415 20.83 4.79 4.45
C GLN A 415 19.92 4.85 5.70
N ASN A 416 19.03 3.86 5.84
CA ASN A 416 18.06 3.80 6.94
C ASN A 416 18.65 3.17 8.19
N TRP A 417 19.66 3.84 8.77
CA TRP A 417 20.32 3.39 9.99
C TRP A 417 19.39 3.38 11.23
N GLN A 418 18.36 4.21 11.22
CA GLN A 418 17.37 4.32 12.31
C GLN A 418 16.54 3.05 12.52
N ARG A 419 16.47 2.19 11.50
CA ARG A 419 15.81 0.88 11.57
C ARG A 419 16.59 -0.13 12.40
N TYR A 420 17.87 0.13 12.63
CA TYR A 420 18.80 -0.80 13.27
C TYR A 420 19.25 -0.27 14.62
N ASP A 421 19.11 -1.10 15.66
CA ASP A 421 19.49 -0.76 17.02
C ASP A 421 20.98 -0.99 17.23
N SER A 422 21.81 -0.17 16.60
CA SER A 422 23.27 -0.31 16.54
C SER A 422 24.03 0.48 17.62
N GLY A 423 23.39 0.73 18.77
CA GLY A 423 24.08 1.35 19.92
C GLY A 423 24.48 2.82 19.73
N GLY A 424 23.66 3.60 19.01
CA GLY A 424 23.88 5.05 18.86
C GLY A 424 24.74 5.45 17.65
N SER A 425 25.12 4.52 16.78
CA SER A 425 25.81 4.82 15.52
C SER A 425 24.83 5.42 14.49
N GLU A 426 25.22 6.52 13.87
CA GLU A 426 24.45 7.16 12.78
C GLU A 426 24.70 6.54 11.40
N ALA A 427 25.36 5.38 11.32
CA ALA A 427 25.68 4.70 10.09
C ALA A 427 25.50 3.19 10.22
N LEU A 428 25.11 2.53 9.13
CA LEU A 428 25.16 1.07 9.06
C LEU A 428 26.61 0.59 9.12
N LYS A 429 26.88 -0.37 9.99
CA LYS A 429 28.22 -1.01 10.08
C LYS A 429 28.46 -1.99 8.93
N PHE A 430 27.39 -2.56 8.40
CA PHE A 430 27.36 -3.48 7.26
C PHE A 430 25.95 -3.48 6.66
N GLU A 431 25.84 -3.94 5.42
CA GLU A 431 24.55 -4.02 4.74
C GLU A 431 23.77 -5.25 5.20
N GLU A 432 22.49 -5.07 5.43
CA GLU A 432 21.49 -6.14 5.65
C GLU A 432 20.47 -6.23 4.52
N GLY A 433 20.66 -5.48 3.47
CA GLY A 433 19.83 -5.50 2.25
C GLY A 433 20.66 -5.18 1.02
N VAL A 434 20.18 -5.62 -0.14
CA VAL A 434 20.86 -5.39 -1.43
C VAL A 434 20.11 -4.37 -2.27
N ASP A 435 20.82 -3.74 -3.22
CA ASP A 435 20.26 -2.95 -4.32
C ASP A 435 20.10 -3.85 -5.55
N SER A 436 18.92 -3.86 -6.15
CA SER A 436 18.58 -4.82 -7.20
C SER A 436 17.50 -4.30 -8.15
N TYR A 437 17.07 -5.16 -9.05
CA TYR A 437 15.96 -4.91 -9.97
C TYR A 437 14.88 -5.96 -9.82
N VAL A 438 13.62 -5.55 -10.07
CA VAL A 438 12.47 -6.45 -10.21
C VAL A 438 11.90 -6.34 -11.63
N PRO A 439 11.37 -7.43 -12.21
CA PRO A 439 10.66 -7.36 -13.48
C PRO A 439 9.46 -6.42 -13.35
N TYR A 440 9.34 -5.49 -14.31
CA TYR A 440 8.17 -4.62 -14.41
C TYR A 440 6.92 -5.42 -14.78
N ALA A 441 5.80 -5.12 -14.14
CA ALA A 441 4.56 -5.88 -14.29
C ALA A 441 3.32 -5.03 -14.66
N GLY A 442 3.50 -3.76 -15.01
CA GLY A 442 2.38 -2.88 -15.38
C GLY A 442 1.65 -2.27 -14.18
N LYS A 443 0.35 -2.08 -14.30
CA LYS A 443 -0.47 -1.45 -13.27
C LYS A 443 -0.80 -2.41 -12.13
N LEU A 444 -0.84 -1.89 -10.91
CA LEU A 444 -1.23 -2.61 -9.70
C LEU A 444 -2.60 -3.30 -9.87
N LYS A 445 -3.62 -2.56 -10.29
CA LYS A 445 -5.00 -3.03 -10.39
C LYS A 445 -5.14 -4.31 -11.21
N ASP A 446 -4.46 -4.38 -12.36
CA ASP A 446 -4.58 -5.52 -13.28
C ASP A 446 -3.95 -6.79 -12.71
N ASN A 447 -2.79 -6.67 -12.07
CA ASN A 447 -2.09 -7.78 -11.42
C ASN A 447 -2.78 -8.23 -10.14
N LEU A 448 -3.30 -7.28 -9.36
CA LEU A 448 -4.00 -7.56 -8.12
C LEU A 448 -5.25 -8.40 -8.36
N ALA A 449 -6.02 -8.08 -9.40
CA ALA A 449 -7.20 -8.85 -9.79
C ALA A 449 -6.88 -10.33 -10.06
N GLN A 450 -5.75 -10.62 -10.73
CA GLN A 450 -5.30 -12.00 -10.98
C GLN A 450 -4.89 -12.70 -9.70
N THR A 451 -4.09 -12.06 -8.85
CA THR A 451 -3.62 -12.63 -7.58
C THR A 451 -4.80 -12.93 -6.64
N LEU A 452 -5.73 -11.99 -6.48
CA LEU A 452 -6.94 -12.19 -5.67
C LEU A 452 -7.84 -13.29 -6.25
N GLY A 453 -7.93 -13.37 -7.59
CA GLY A 453 -8.64 -14.45 -8.27
C GLY A 453 -8.08 -15.84 -7.93
N LYS A 454 -6.76 -16.01 -7.93
CA LYS A 454 -6.09 -17.26 -7.53
C LYS A 454 -6.35 -17.58 -6.06
N MET A 455 -6.21 -16.60 -5.15
CA MET A 455 -6.50 -16.80 -3.72
C MET A 455 -7.94 -17.29 -3.50
N LYS A 456 -8.92 -16.61 -4.12
CA LYS A 456 -10.35 -16.99 -4.02
C LYS A 456 -10.61 -18.38 -4.57
N ALA A 457 -10.02 -18.73 -5.70
CA ALA A 457 -10.13 -20.08 -6.27
C ALA A 457 -9.54 -21.15 -5.33
N THR A 458 -8.37 -20.89 -4.75
CA THR A 458 -7.74 -21.79 -3.77
C THR A 458 -8.61 -21.97 -2.53
N MET A 459 -9.18 -20.88 -1.99
CA MET A 459 -10.10 -20.93 -0.84
C MET A 459 -11.33 -21.80 -1.16
N CYS A 460 -11.93 -21.63 -2.34
CA CYS A 460 -13.04 -22.48 -2.80
C CYS A 460 -12.64 -23.96 -2.83
N SER A 461 -11.43 -24.28 -3.33
CA SER A 461 -10.91 -25.66 -3.34
C SER A 461 -10.69 -26.24 -1.93
N CYS A 462 -10.45 -25.38 -0.94
CA CYS A 462 -10.38 -25.75 0.48
C CYS A 462 -11.74 -25.81 1.18
N GLY A 463 -12.83 -25.47 0.50
CA GLY A 463 -14.19 -25.40 1.08
C GLY A 463 -14.44 -24.21 1.98
N ALA A 464 -13.71 -23.10 1.77
CA ALA A 464 -13.78 -21.89 2.56
C ALA A 464 -14.23 -20.69 1.73
N ILE A 465 -15.07 -19.82 2.30
CA ILE A 465 -15.53 -18.56 1.69
C ILE A 465 -15.12 -17.31 2.49
N THR A 466 -14.51 -17.49 3.67
CA THR A 466 -13.92 -16.41 4.47
C THR A 466 -12.51 -16.82 4.92
N LEU A 467 -11.67 -15.84 5.30
CA LEU A 467 -10.32 -16.12 5.80
C LEU A 467 -10.31 -16.94 7.10
N PRO A 468 -11.16 -16.62 8.10
CA PRO A 468 -11.27 -17.48 9.29
C PRO A 468 -11.71 -18.93 8.97
N GLU A 469 -12.62 -19.14 8.00
CA GLU A 469 -12.96 -20.47 7.56
C GLU A 469 -11.77 -21.20 6.90
N LEU A 470 -10.96 -20.50 6.13
CA LEU A 470 -9.74 -21.07 5.56
C LEU A 470 -8.79 -21.54 6.66
N GLN A 471 -8.53 -20.71 7.68
CA GLN A 471 -7.68 -21.08 8.82
C GLN A 471 -8.20 -22.28 9.58
N GLN A 472 -9.53 -22.44 9.71
CA GLN A 472 -10.15 -23.57 10.42
C GLN A 472 -10.22 -24.85 9.59
N LYS A 473 -10.46 -24.75 8.27
CA LYS A 473 -10.75 -25.88 7.40
C LYS A 473 -9.54 -26.40 6.61
N ALA A 474 -8.53 -25.54 6.41
CA ALA A 474 -7.37 -25.89 5.59
C ALA A 474 -6.62 -27.09 6.16
N LYS A 475 -6.28 -28.00 5.27
CA LYS A 475 -5.37 -29.11 5.55
C LYS A 475 -4.08 -28.85 4.80
N ILE A 476 -2.97 -28.86 5.52
CA ILE A 476 -1.65 -28.51 4.99
C ILE A 476 -0.75 -29.74 5.10
N THR A 477 -0.04 -30.05 4.03
CA THR A 477 0.95 -31.12 4.00
C THR A 477 2.33 -30.59 3.68
N LEU A 478 3.34 -31.22 4.28
CA LEU A 478 4.73 -31.06 3.87
C LEU A 478 4.97 -31.77 2.54
N VAL A 479 5.82 -31.18 1.71
CA VAL A 479 6.22 -31.76 0.44
C VAL A 479 7.72 -32.06 0.43
N SER A 480 8.09 -33.16 -0.23
CA SER A 480 9.51 -33.51 -0.47
C SER A 480 10.09 -32.60 -1.57
N SER A 481 11.42 -32.60 -1.68
CA SER A 481 12.10 -31.88 -2.79
C SER A 481 11.64 -32.39 -4.16
N THR A 482 11.33 -33.67 -4.30
CA THR A 482 10.80 -34.27 -5.54
C THR A 482 9.38 -33.76 -5.84
N SER A 483 8.52 -33.68 -4.82
CA SER A 483 7.16 -33.12 -4.99
C SER A 483 7.17 -31.65 -5.34
N ILE A 484 8.17 -30.90 -4.90
CA ILE A 484 8.33 -29.48 -5.30
C ILE A 484 8.61 -29.38 -6.81
N VAL A 485 9.47 -30.25 -7.33
CA VAL A 485 9.78 -30.31 -8.79
C VAL A 485 8.55 -30.75 -9.58
N GLU A 486 7.84 -31.81 -9.12
CA GLU A 486 6.58 -32.28 -9.71
C GLU A 486 5.51 -31.17 -9.77
N GLY A 487 5.48 -30.25 -8.81
CA GLY A 487 4.53 -29.13 -8.75
C GLY A 487 4.72 -28.05 -9.84
N GLY A 488 5.81 -28.08 -10.60
CA GLY A 488 6.07 -27.20 -11.72
C GLY A 488 5.78 -27.88 -13.08
N ALA A 489 5.79 -27.11 -14.16
CA ALA A 489 5.79 -27.70 -15.50
C ALA A 489 7.09 -28.47 -15.72
N HIS A 490 6.99 -29.78 -15.99
CA HIS A 490 8.13 -30.66 -16.20
C HIS A 490 7.89 -31.54 -17.43
N ASP A 491 8.96 -32.08 -18.00
CA ASP A 491 8.94 -32.92 -19.21
C ASP A 491 8.23 -32.28 -20.43
N VAL A 492 8.18 -30.96 -20.50
CA VAL A 492 7.61 -30.20 -21.62
C VAL A 492 8.50 -29.02 -22.00
N ILE A 493 8.43 -28.61 -23.26
CA ILE A 493 9.07 -27.39 -23.74
C ILE A 493 8.05 -26.25 -23.63
N LEU A 494 8.32 -25.29 -22.75
CA LEU A 494 7.46 -24.11 -22.59
C LEU A 494 7.54 -23.24 -23.83
N LYS A 495 6.40 -22.79 -24.35
CA LYS A 495 6.36 -21.73 -25.36
C LYS A 495 6.75 -20.40 -24.67
N ASP A 496 7.72 -19.69 -25.25
CA ASP A 496 8.01 -18.32 -24.82
C ASP A 496 6.72 -17.51 -24.88
N ARG A 497 6.30 -16.98 -23.76
CA ARG A 497 5.27 -15.97 -23.70
C ARG A 497 6.01 -14.65 -23.94
N GLY A 498 6.09 -14.23 -25.23
CA GLY A 498 6.70 -12.98 -25.65
C GLY A 498 6.17 -11.74 -24.93
#